data_6107fed7fb77db74514bbdacf66ab306
#
_entry.id   6107fed7fb77db74514bbdacf66ab306
#
_cell.length_a   1.000
_cell.length_b   1.000
_cell.length_c   1.000
_cell.angle_alpha   90.00
_cell.angle_beta   90.00
_cell.angle_gamma   90.00
#
_symmetry.space_group_name_H-M   'P 1'
#
loop_
_entity.id
_entity.type
_entity.pdbx_description
1 polymer ?
#
loop_
_entity_poly.entity_id
_entity_poly.type
_entity_poly.pdbx_seq_one_letter_code
_entity_poly.pdbx_strand_id
1 'polypeptide(L)'
;EILRKSKLDKDDIDEVIMGQVLTAGGGQNPARQAAINAGINISKPAHIVNQVCGSGLRAVISGYQSIRLGEVKSVITGGQENMSLAPHSIFYRDKKKITEKHLIDTMINDGLIDAFNNYHMGVTAENVARKFNISRVEQDDFAINSQKKTEAAINSNRFDDELIKINQSGTNLYKDEHPRRGIMKADLEKLKTVFSKNGTVTPGNSSGINDGAAALLLTTMDEVIRKSIKPLAKIISWASVGVDPTLMGLGPIGAVREAVKRAKWNLNEIDLFEINEAFAAQSIAVIRELNINELKVNVNGGAIALGHPIGAVREAVKRAKWNLNEIDLFEINEAFAAQSIAVIRELNINELKVNVNGGAIALGHPIGASGARILVTLIHEMIKQKKNKGCATLCIGGGMGIALCIERI
;
A
#
# COMPACT_ATOMS: atom_id res chain seq x y z
N GLU A 1 20.51 -3.92 1.59
CA GLU A 1 20.51 -2.46 1.64
C GLU A 1 20.05 -1.93 3.00
N ILE A 2 18.98 -2.44 3.60
CA ILE A 2 18.54 -2.04 4.96
C ILE A 2 19.65 -2.21 5.99
N LEU A 3 20.33 -3.35 6.02
CA LEU A 3 21.46 -3.59 6.92
C LEU A 3 22.59 -2.57 6.70
N ARG A 4 22.91 -2.27 5.43
CA ARG A 4 23.90 -1.27 5.08
C ARG A 4 23.53 0.14 5.56
N LYS A 5 22.28 0.54 5.38
CA LYS A 5 21.76 1.87 5.81
C LYS A 5 21.65 1.98 7.33
N SER A 6 21.23 0.93 8.03
CA SER A 6 21.07 0.92 9.48
C SER A 6 22.38 0.72 10.26
N LYS A 7 23.45 0.26 9.60
CA LYS A 7 24.72 -0.14 10.22
C LYS A 7 24.58 -1.29 11.23
N LEU A 8 23.48 -2.05 11.17
CA LEU A 8 23.31 -3.27 11.94
C LEU A 8 24.00 -4.45 11.26
N ASP A 9 24.55 -5.35 12.06
CA ASP A 9 25.04 -6.63 11.57
C ASP A 9 23.86 -7.57 11.27
N LYS A 10 24.07 -8.54 10.37
CA LYS A 10 23.10 -9.60 10.07
C LYS A 10 22.74 -10.44 11.30
N ASP A 11 23.65 -10.57 12.27
CA ASP A 11 23.42 -11.28 13.53
C ASP A 11 22.57 -10.49 14.54
N ASP A 12 22.44 -9.17 14.36
CA ASP A 12 21.55 -8.32 15.17
C ASP A 12 20.08 -8.50 14.80
N ILE A 13 19.76 -9.13 13.67
CA ILE A 13 18.39 -9.37 13.24
C ILE A 13 17.87 -10.66 13.87
N ASP A 14 16.75 -10.57 14.56
CA ASP A 14 16.15 -11.72 15.25
C ASP A 14 15.13 -12.47 14.40
N GLU A 15 14.43 -11.78 13.50
CA GLU A 15 13.37 -12.36 12.68
C GLU A 15 13.18 -11.59 11.36
N VAL A 16 12.64 -12.26 10.33
CA VAL A 16 12.23 -11.63 9.07
C VAL A 16 10.76 -11.95 8.76
N ILE A 17 9.92 -10.94 8.57
CA ILE A 17 8.50 -11.09 8.28
C ILE A 17 8.17 -10.34 6.99
N MET A 18 7.72 -11.07 5.94
CA MET A 18 7.38 -10.46 4.66
C MET A 18 5.92 -10.71 4.29
N GLY A 19 5.27 -9.67 3.80
CA GLY A 19 3.97 -9.80 3.15
C GLY A 19 4.13 -10.36 1.74
N GLN A 20 3.32 -11.34 1.37
CA GLN A 20 3.24 -11.87 0.00
C GLN A 20 1.93 -12.60 -0.21
N VAL A 21 1.32 -12.44 -1.38
CA VAL A 21 0.03 -13.05 -1.74
C VAL A 21 0.25 -14.23 -2.68
N LEU A 22 0.96 -14.02 -3.78
CA LEU A 22 1.14 -14.98 -4.85
C LEU A 22 2.36 -15.86 -4.57
N THR A 23 2.13 -17.01 -3.94
CA THR A 23 3.21 -17.93 -3.51
C THR A 23 3.29 -19.19 -4.33
N ALA A 24 2.32 -19.45 -5.23
CA ALA A 24 2.29 -20.63 -6.07
C ALA A 24 3.57 -20.76 -6.91
N GLY A 25 4.22 -21.93 -6.87
CA GLY A 25 5.46 -22.18 -7.60
C GLY A 25 6.71 -21.48 -7.06
N GLY A 26 6.59 -20.60 -6.06
CA GLY A 26 7.69 -19.82 -5.48
C GLY A 26 8.61 -20.60 -4.51
N GLY A 27 8.38 -21.90 -4.33
CA GLY A 27 9.12 -22.73 -3.39
C GLY A 27 8.67 -22.54 -1.93
N GLN A 28 9.42 -23.15 -1.01
CA GLN A 28 9.09 -23.06 0.41
C GLN A 28 9.43 -21.67 0.96
N ASN A 29 8.45 -21.02 1.60
CA ASN A 29 8.64 -19.81 2.41
C ASN A 29 9.54 -18.75 1.73
N PRO A 30 9.04 -17.99 0.75
CA PRO A 30 9.83 -16.97 0.06
C PRO A 30 10.48 -15.92 0.98
N ALA A 31 9.89 -15.60 2.14
CA ALA A 31 10.52 -14.73 3.14
C ALA A 31 11.81 -15.36 3.68
N ARG A 32 11.82 -16.68 3.93
CA ARG A 32 13.00 -17.40 4.36
C ARG A 32 14.08 -17.40 3.28
N GLN A 33 13.68 -17.62 2.02
CA GLN A 33 14.60 -17.56 0.88
C GLN A 33 15.24 -16.17 0.78
N ALA A 34 14.45 -15.10 0.87
CA ALA A 34 14.94 -13.73 0.85
C ALA A 34 15.93 -13.45 2.01
N ALA A 35 15.59 -13.89 3.24
CA ALA A 35 16.44 -13.73 4.42
C ALA A 35 17.80 -14.40 4.23
N ILE A 36 17.83 -15.66 3.79
CA ILE A 36 19.09 -16.41 3.57
C ILE A 36 19.91 -15.77 2.44
N ASN A 37 19.27 -15.41 1.32
CA ASN A 37 19.95 -14.75 0.21
C ASN A 37 20.51 -13.38 0.58
N ALA A 38 19.86 -12.67 1.52
CA ALA A 38 20.39 -11.43 2.09
C ALA A 38 21.54 -11.64 3.09
N GLY A 39 21.85 -12.91 3.43
CA GLY A 39 22.91 -13.29 4.34
C GLY A 39 22.53 -13.20 5.83
N ILE A 40 21.24 -13.14 6.16
CA ILE A 40 20.76 -13.25 7.55
C ILE A 40 21.14 -14.64 8.08
N ASN A 41 21.57 -14.71 9.33
CA ASN A 41 22.00 -15.94 9.96
C ASN A 41 20.94 -17.04 9.88
N ILE A 42 21.36 -18.26 9.53
CA ILE A 42 20.47 -19.42 9.36
C ILE A 42 19.69 -19.81 10.63
N SER A 43 20.17 -19.40 11.80
CA SER A 43 19.47 -19.61 13.09
C SER A 43 18.24 -18.73 13.27
N LYS A 44 18.09 -17.65 12.47
CA LYS A 44 17.01 -16.67 12.61
C LYS A 44 15.79 -17.12 11.82
N PRO A 45 14.58 -17.15 12.43
CA PRO A 45 13.36 -17.55 11.74
C PRO A 45 12.93 -16.49 10.70
N ALA A 46 12.10 -16.95 9.75
CA ALA A 46 11.41 -16.07 8.83
C ALA A 46 10.06 -16.66 8.44
N HIS A 47 9.05 -15.81 8.20
CA HIS A 47 7.74 -16.27 7.74
C HIS A 47 7.05 -15.24 6.83
N ILE A 48 6.03 -15.72 6.12
CA ILE A 48 5.18 -14.92 5.24
C ILE A 48 3.87 -14.61 5.95
N VAL A 49 3.34 -13.41 5.71
CA VAL A 49 1.95 -13.04 6.07
C VAL A 49 1.17 -12.77 4.79
N ASN A 50 -0.01 -13.35 4.70
CA ASN A 50 -0.96 -13.06 3.63
C ASN A 50 -2.24 -12.45 4.23
N GLN A 51 -2.43 -11.18 3.99
CA GLN A 51 -3.67 -10.42 4.20
C GLN A 51 -3.99 -9.65 2.90
N VAL A 52 -3.88 -10.34 1.76
CA VAL A 52 -4.02 -9.78 0.42
C VAL A 52 -3.23 -8.45 0.30
N CYS A 53 -3.83 -7.38 -0.16
CA CYS A 53 -3.18 -6.06 -0.32
C CYS A 53 -2.56 -5.50 0.98
N GLY A 54 -3.09 -5.88 2.14
CA GLY A 54 -2.62 -5.46 3.47
C GLY A 54 -1.37 -6.19 3.98
N SER A 55 -0.87 -7.20 3.27
CA SER A 55 0.18 -8.12 3.74
C SER A 55 1.45 -7.40 4.19
N GLY A 56 1.96 -6.44 3.41
CA GLY A 56 3.18 -5.70 3.75
C GLY A 56 3.04 -4.88 5.03
N LEU A 57 1.92 -4.17 5.20
CA LEU A 57 1.67 -3.41 6.42
C LEU A 57 1.37 -4.35 7.61
N ARG A 58 0.73 -5.50 7.35
CA ARG A 58 0.51 -6.54 8.36
C ARG A 58 1.84 -7.14 8.85
N ALA A 59 2.81 -7.34 7.97
CA ALA A 59 4.15 -7.79 8.35
C ALA A 59 4.82 -6.81 9.33
N VAL A 60 4.73 -5.50 9.05
CA VAL A 60 5.22 -4.43 9.95
C VAL A 60 4.53 -4.51 11.31
N ILE A 61 3.21 -4.66 11.32
CA ILE A 61 2.43 -4.79 12.57
C ILE A 61 2.82 -6.05 13.35
N SER A 62 3.02 -7.18 12.67
CA SER A 62 3.45 -8.42 13.32
C SER A 62 4.83 -8.27 13.97
N GLY A 63 5.82 -7.69 13.26
CA GLY A 63 7.12 -7.39 13.85
C GLY A 63 7.05 -6.43 15.03
N TYR A 64 6.21 -5.40 14.95
CA TYR A 64 5.95 -4.51 16.09
C TYR A 64 5.37 -5.27 17.29
N GLN A 65 4.44 -6.21 17.05
CA GLN A 65 3.84 -7.04 18.09
C GLN A 65 4.88 -7.96 18.75
N SER A 66 5.73 -8.66 17.97
CA SER A 66 6.82 -9.50 18.49
C SER A 66 7.80 -8.69 19.38
N ILE A 67 8.16 -7.48 18.96
CA ILE A 67 8.99 -6.55 19.75
C ILE A 67 8.27 -6.14 21.04
N ARG A 68 6.98 -5.80 20.97
CA ARG A 68 6.19 -5.37 22.15
C ARG A 68 5.99 -6.49 23.17
N LEU A 69 5.96 -7.75 22.74
CA LEU A 69 5.91 -8.93 23.61
C LEU A 69 7.27 -9.28 24.20
N GLY A 70 8.36 -8.67 23.73
CA GLY A 70 9.70 -8.95 24.19
C GLY A 70 10.33 -10.23 23.61
N GLU A 71 9.69 -10.83 22.59
CA GLU A 71 10.22 -12.04 21.93
C GLU A 71 11.46 -11.76 21.11
N VAL A 72 11.53 -10.57 20.50
CA VAL A 72 12.62 -10.13 19.62
C VAL A 72 12.92 -8.65 19.86
N LYS A 73 14.14 -8.22 19.46
CA LYS A 73 14.60 -6.84 19.60
C LYS A 73 14.66 -6.11 18.26
N SER A 74 15.04 -6.82 17.20
CA SER A 74 15.20 -6.27 15.86
C SER A 74 14.61 -7.20 14.80
N VAL A 75 13.68 -6.68 13.99
CA VAL A 75 12.96 -7.46 12.97
C VAL A 75 13.04 -6.73 11.63
N ILE A 76 13.40 -7.45 10.58
CA ILE A 76 13.20 -6.97 9.21
C ILE A 76 11.75 -7.32 8.81
N THR A 77 10.99 -6.31 8.45
CA THR A 77 9.62 -6.45 7.97
C THR A 77 9.49 -5.85 6.58
N GLY A 78 8.47 -6.24 5.85
CA GLY A 78 8.26 -5.67 4.53
C GLY A 78 7.22 -6.43 3.72
N GLY A 79 7.37 -6.35 2.41
CA GLY A 79 6.56 -7.11 1.48
C GLY A 79 7.27 -7.29 0.16
N GLN A 80 6.94 -8.33 -0.54
CA GLN A 80 7.43 -8.68 -1.86
C GLN A 80 6.31 -9.28 -2.69
N GLU A 81 6.32 -9.05 -3.99
CA GLU A 81 5.36 -9.65 -4.92
C GLU A 81 5.98 -9.76 -6.31
N ASN A 82 5.66 -10.84 -7.00
CA ASN A 82 5.96 -10.99 -8.41
C ASN A 82 4.68 -11.41 -9.13
N MET A 83 3.99 -10.43 -9.70
CA MET A 83 2.72 -10.64 -10.40
C MET A 83 2.95 -11.08 -11.84
N SER A 84 4.00 -10.60 -12.48
CA SER A 84 4.30 -10.89 -13.90
C SER A 84 4.71 -12.35 -14.13
N LEU A 85 5.26 -13.02 -13.11
CA LEU A 85 5.65 -14.45 -13.19
C LEU A 85 4.73 -15.37 -12.37
N ALA A 86 3.55 -14.89 -11.94
CA ALA A 86 2.59 -15.73 -11.25
C ALA A 86 2.16 -16.90 -12.17
N PRO A 87 2.28 -18.16 -11.71
CA PRO A 87 2.02 -19.32 -12.55
C PRO A 87 0.52 -19.55 -12.71
N HIS A 88 0.17 -20.33 -13.74
CA HIS A 88 -1.12 -20.99 -13.79
C HIS A 88 -1.07 -22.28 -12.99
N SER A 89 -2.13 -22.57 -12.23
CA SER A 89 -2.29 -23.77 -11.42
C SER A 89 -3.40 -24.68 -11.96
N ILE A 90 -3.36 -25.95 -11.55
CA ILE A 90 -4.39 -26.94 -11.91
C ILE A 90 -4.58 -27.92 -10.77
N PHE A 91 -5.83 -28.29 -10.49
CA PHE A 91 -6.18 -29.39 -9.57
C PHE A 91 -6.01 -30.73 -10.28
N TYR A 92 -4.85 -31.39 -10.04
CA TYR A 92 -4.47 -32.63 -10.74
C TYR A 92 -4.51 -33.89 -9.86
N ARG A 93 -4.61 -33.73 -8.54
CA ARG A 93 -4.58 -34.90 -7.63
C ARG A 93 -5.76 -35.85 -7.78
N ASP A 94 -6.86 -35.42 -8.40
CA ASP A 94 -8.03 -36.26 -8.70
C ASP A 94 -7.90 -37.06 -10.02
N LYS A 95 -6.74 -36.94 -10.69
CA LYS A 95 -6.38 -37.67 -11.93
C LYS A 95 -7.38 -37.54 -13.11
N LYS A 96 -8.20 -36.49 -13.14
CA LYS A 96 -9.08 -36.23 -14.28
C LYS A 96 -8.27 -35.80 -15.50
N LYS A 97 -8.84 -36.00 -16.71
CA LYS A 97 -8.24 -35.57 -17.97
C LYS A 97 -8.07 -34.05 -17.98
N ILE A 98 -6.83 -33.62 -18.11
CA ILE A 98 -6.46 -32.20 -18.13
C ILE A 98 -6.63 -31.63 -19.54
N THR A 99 -7.17 -30.43 -19.62
CA THR A 99 -7.13 -29.57 -20.81
C THR A 99 -6.72 -28.16 -20.38
N GLU A 100 -6.29 -27.30 -21.30
CA GLU A 100 -5.94 -25.91 -21.01
C GLU A 100 -7.06 -25.13 -20.31
N LYS A 101 -8.32 -25.49 -20.54
CA LYS A 101 -9.49 -24.90 -19.85
C LYS A 101 -9.52 -25.09 -18.33
N HIS A 102 -8.70 -25.99 -17.80
CA HIS A 102 -8.59 -26.24 -16.36
C HIS A 102 -7.43 -25.44 -15.73
N LEU A 103 -6.67 -24.70 -16.52
CA LEU A 103 -5.63 -23.81 -16.00
C LEU A 103 -6.26 -22.60 -15.33
N ILE A 104 -5.85 -22.35 -14.11
CA ILE A 104 -6.28 -21.22 -13.28
C ILE A 104 -5.12 -20.23 -13.20
N ASP A 105 -5.31 -19.03 -13.70
CA ASP A 105 -4.36 -17.92 -13.49
C ASP A 105 -4.37 -17.56 -11.99
N THR A 106 -3.28 -17.86 -11.30
CA THR A 106 -3.19 -17.63 -9.85
C THR A 106 -3.13 -16.14 -9.49
N MET A 107 -2.62 -15.28 -10.36
CA MET A 107 -2.63 -13.84 -10.14
C MET A 107 -4.07 -13.31 -10.11
N ILE A 108 -4.88 -13.72 -11.07
CA ILE A 108 -6.29 -13.28 -11.14
C ILE A 108 -7.08 -13.92 -10.02
N ASN A 109 -7.01 -15.24 -9.89
CA ASN A 109 -7.84 -15.99 -8.94
C ASN A 109 -7.55 -15.65 -7.48
N ASP A 110 -6.27 -15.59 -7.09
CA ASP A 110 -5.88 -15.44 -5.69
C ASP A 110 -5.69 -13.96 -5.29
N GLY A 111 -5.42 -13.08 -6.27
CA GLY A 111 -5.15 -11.66 -6.03
C GLY A 111 -6.28 -10.70 -6.40
N LEU A 112 -7.08 -11.00 -7.45
CA LEU A 112 -7.95 -10.01 -8.08
C LEU A 112 -9.43 -10.41 -8.17
N ILE A 113 -9.80 -11.66 -7.84
CA ILE A 113 -11.20 -12.12 -7.76
C ILE A 113 -11.69 -12.08 -6.32
N ASP A 114 -12.89 -11.52 -6.13
CA ASP A 114 -13.59 -11.61 -4.85
C ASP A 114 -14.06 -13.05 -4.61
N ALA A 115 -13.56 -13.66 -3.53
CA ALA A 115 -13.81 -15.07 -3.23
C ALA A 115 -15.26 -15.37 -2.84
N PHE A 116 -16.04 -14.37 -2.45
CA PHE A 116 -17.42 -14.53 -2.00
C PHE A 116 -18.42 -14.33 -3.14
N ASN A 117 -18.14 -13.38 -4.03
CA ASN A 117 -19.05 -12.99 -5.10
C ASN A 117 -18.56 -13.46 -6.49
N ASN A 118 -17.35 -14.00 -6.58
CA ASN A 118 -16.75 -14.54 -7.80
C ASN A 118 -16.71 -13.55 -8.97
N TYR A 119 -16.34 -12.30 -8.70
CA TYR A 119 -16.12 -11.27 -9.71
C TYR A 119 -14.82 -10.49 -9.43
N HIS A 120 -14.30 -9.83 -10.48
CA HIS A 120 -13.08 -9.07 -10.38
C HIS A 120 -13.22 -7.86 -9.42
N MET A 121 -12.15 -7.52 -8.70
CA MET A 121 -12.11 -6.37 -7.78
C MET A 121 -12.58 -5.06 -8.42
N GLY A 122 -12.40 -4.87 -9.73
CA GLY A 122 -12.92 -3.71 -10.46
C GLY A 122 -14.44 -3.55 -10.40
N VAL A 123 -15.20 -4.66 -10.21
CA VAL A 123 -16.65 -4.58 -9.99
C VAL A 123 -16.95 -3.94 -8.62
N THR A 124 -16.15 -4.21 -7.61
CA THR A 124 -16.30 -3.54 -6.30
C THR A 124 -16.06 -2.03 -6.41
N ALA A 125 -15.16 -1.60 -7.30
CA ALA A 125 -14.94 -0.19 -7.59
C ALA A 125 -16.12 0.47 -8.29
N GLU A 126 -16.75 -0.22 -9.25
CA GLU A 126 -18.00 0.24 -9.88
C GLU A 126 -19.15 0.35 -8.85
N ASN A 127 -19.22 -0.58 -7.88
CA ASN A 127 -20.19 -0.51 -6.79
C ASN A 127 -19.97 0.73 -5.92
N VAL A 128 -18.72 1.04 -5.60
CA VAL A 128 -18.37 2.28 -4.85
C VAL A 128 -18.69 3.51 -5.68
N ALA A 129 -18.31 3.55 -6.96
CA ALA A 129 -18.60 4.68 -7.87
C ALA A 129 -20.10 4.97 -7.92
N ARG A 130 -20.92 3.92 -8.05
CA ARG A 130 -22.40 4.04 -8.06
C ARG A 130 -22.96 4.52 -6.72
N LYS A 131 -22.50 3.95 -5.62
CA LYS A 131 -22.97 4.29 -4.26
C LYS A 131 -22.66 5.74 -3.89
N PHE A 132 -21.55 6.28 -4.33
CA PHE A 132 -21.07 7.63 -4.00
C PHE A 132 -21.23 8.65 -5.15
N ASN A 133 -21.94 8.27 -6.24
CA ASN A 133 -22.16 9.11 -7.42
C ASN A 133 -20.86 9.72 -7.97
N ILE A 134 -19.80 8.89 -8.11
CA ILE A 134 -18.51 9.33 -8.62
C ILE A 134 -18.47 9.11 -10.13
N SER A 135 -18.36 10.19 -10.88
CA SER A 135 -18.38 10.16 -12.35
C SER A 135 -17.06 9.65 -12.94
N ARG A 136 -17.11 9.23 -14.21
CA ARG A 136 -15.93 8.87 -15.00
C ARG A 136 -14.92 10.03 -15.09
N VAL A 137 -15.41 11.25 -15.28
CA VAL A 137 -14.57 12.44 -15.40
C VAL A 137 -13.80 12.71 -14.12
N GLU A 138 -14.44 12.62 -12.96
CA GLU A 138 -13.76 12.76 -11.66
C GLU A 138 -12.68 11.72 -11.46
N GLN A 139 -12.91 10.47 -11.89
CA GLN A 139 -11.93 9.39 -11.80
C GLN A 139 -10.71 9.63 -12.71
N ASP A 140 -10.94 10.09 -13.93
CA ASP A 140 -9.87 10.38 -14.87
C ASP A 140 -9.06 11.61 -14.45
N ASP A 141 -9.69 12.68 -13.96
CA ASP A 141 -9.01 13.87 -13.43
C ASP A 141 -8.16 13.53 -12.21
N PHE A 142 -8.66 12.66 -11.33
CA PHE A 142 -7.89 12.13 -10.21
C PHE A 142 -6.65 11.36 -10.67
N ALA A 143 -6.79 10.47 -11.66
CA ALA A 143 -5.69 9.70 -12.23
C ALA A 143 -4.59 10.60 -12.83
N ILE A 144 -4.99 11.64 -13.57
CA ILE A 144 -4.06 12.63 -14.13
C ILE A 144 -3.30 13.36 -13.03
N ASN A 145 -3.98 13.76 -11.96
CA ASN A 145 -3.33 14.44 -10.83
C ASN A 145 -2.30 13.53 -10.16
N SER A 146 -2.60 12.26 -9.96
CA SER A 146 -1.65 11.28 -9.42
C SER A 146 -0.40 11.17 -10.31
N GLN A 147 -0.56 11.02 -11.63
CA GLN A 147 0.55 10.95 -12.57
C GLN A 147 1.41 12.24 -12.56
N LYS A 148 0.79 13.42 -12.54
CA LYS A 148 1.50 14.72 -12.48
C LYS A 148 2.33 14.87 -11.20
N LYS A 149 1.78 14.48 -10.04
CA LYS A 149 2.49 14.51 -8.75
C LYS A 149 3.71 13.58 -8.79
N THR A 150 3.54 12.34 -9.30
CA THR A 150 4.65 11.39 -9.47
C THR A 150 5.73 11.92 -10.42
N GLU A 151 5.35 12.50 -11.56
CA GLU A 151 6.31 13.08 -12.49
C GLU A 151 7.10 14.22 -11.82
N ALA A 152 6.43 15.11 -11.09
CA ALA A 152 7.08 16.17 -10.32
C ALA A 152 8.02 15.62 -9.23
N ALA A 153 7.60 14.58 -8.50
CA ALA A 153 8.40 13.93 -7.47
C ALA A 153 9.66 13.26 -8.05
N ILE A 154 9.54 12.56 -9.18
CA ILE A 154 10.69 11.96 -9.89
C ILE A 154 11.66 13.06 -10.35
N ASN A 155 11.15 14.12 -10.98
CA ASN A 155 11.98 15.22 -11.48
C ASN A 155 12.68 16.00 -10.34
N SER A 156 12.12 15.97 -9.14
CA SER A 156 12.68 16.61 -7.93
C SER A 156 13.48 15.64 -7.05
N ASN A 157 13.79 14.43 -7.52
CA ASN A 157 14.57 13.39 -6.82
C ASN A 157 13.99 13.03 -5.42
N ARG A 158 12.65 13.05 -5.28
CA ARG A 158 11.99 12.78 -4.00
C ARG A 158 12.14 11.33 -3.54
N PHE A 159 12.34 10.39 -4.47
CA PHE A 159 12.45 8.96 -4.18
C PHE A 159 13.89 8.47 -3.97
N ASP A 160 14.91 9.29 -4.19
CA ASP A 160 16.32 8.83 -4.21
C ASP A 160 16.79 8.18 -2.90
N ASP A 161 16.26 8.62 -1.75
CA ASP A 161 16.63 8.06 -0.43
C ASP A 161 15.96 6.71 -0.14
N GLU A 162 14.86 6.38 -0.82
CA GLU A 162 14.09 5.16 -0.58
C GLU A 162 14.30 4.10 -1.67
N LEU A 163 14.65 4.49 -2.90
CA LEU A 163 14.87 3.57 -4.00
C LEU A 163 16.19 2.80 -3.87
N ILE A 164 16.15 1.56 -4.35
CA ILE A 164 17.33 0.68 -4.46
C ILE A 164 17.61 0.43 -5.93
N LYS A 165 18.87 0.61 -6.33
CA LYS A 165 19.32 0.26 -7.68
C LYS A 165 19.42 -1.25 -7.81
N ILE A 166 18.72 -1.83 -8.76
CA ILE A 166 18.75 -3.26 -9.05
C ILE A 166 19.66 -3.52 -10.23
N ASN A 167 20.75 -4.28 -10.01
CA ASN A 167 21.65 -4.77 -11.03
C ASN A 167 21.52 -6.30 -11.10
N GLN A 168 20.77 -6.81 -12.04
CA GLN A 168 20.60 -8.25 -12.21
C GLN A 168 20.65 -8.64 -13.69
N SER A 169 21.45 -9.62 -14.04
CA SER A 169 21.51 -10.24 -15.37
C SER A 169 21.67 -9.25 -16.53
N GLY A 170 22.44 -8.16 -16.33
CA GLY A 170 22.67 -7.14 -17.36
C GLY A 170 21.60 -6.06 -17.46
N THR A 171 20.54 -6.13 -16.65
CA THR A 171 19.51 -5.10 -16.55
C THR A 171 19.80 -4.21 -15.36
N ASN A 172 19.97 -2.91 -15.62
CA ASN A 172 20.16 -1.89 -14.61
C ASN A 172 18.84 -1.14 -14.44
N LEU A 173 18.03 -1.50 -13.43
CA LEU A 173 16.79 -0.80 -13.09
C LEU A 173 17.10 0.29 -12.06
N TYR A 174 16.91 1.54 -12.47
CA TYR A 174 17.18 2.73 -11.65
C TYR A 174 15.92 3.56 -11.36
N LYS A 175 14.81 3.25 -12.03
CA LYS A 175 13.53 3.99 -11.95
C LYS A 175 12.37 3.02 -12.13
N ASP A 176 11.27 3.31 -11.47
CA ASP A 176 10.02 2.59 -11.69
C ASP A 176 9.52 2.80 -13.13
N GLU A 177 9.07 1.71 -13.78
CA GLU A 177 8.65 1.68 -15.17
C GLU A 177 7.18 2.06 -15.36
N HIS A 178 6.38 1.99 -14.29
CA HIS A 178 4.94 2.19 -14.33
C HIS A 178 4.50 3.63 -14.63
N PRO A 179 5.18 4.70 -14.15
CA PRO A 179 4.75 6.08 -14.32
C PRO A 179 4.64 6.48 -15.80
N ARG A 180 3.49 7.03 -16.18
CA ARG A 180 3.19 7.48 -17.57
C ARG A 180 3.36 8.98 -17.67
N ARG A 181 4.54 9.41 -18.11
CA ARG A 181 4.87 10.83 -18.25
C ARG A 181 4.05 11.49 -19.35
N GLY A 182 3.64 12.74 -19.10
CA GLY A 182 2.95 13.57 -20.08
C GLY A 182 1.55 13.11 -20.47
N ILE A 183 0.92 12.21 -19.69
CA ILE A 183 -0.45 11.75 -19.95
C ILE A 183 -1.45 12.91 -19.90
N MET A 184 -2.34 12.98 -20.87
CA MET A 184 -3.37 14.01 -20.98
C MET A 184 -4.79 13.42 -20.80
N LYS A 185 -5.75 14.28 -20.48
CA LYS A 185 -7.17 13.90 -20.33
C LYS A 185 -7.71 13.17 -21.56
N ALA A 186 -7.39 13.68 -22.75
CA ALA A 186 -7.79 13.08 -24.02
C ALA A 186 -7.30 11.63 -24.21
N ASP A 187 -6.24 11.21 -23.54
CA ASP A 187 -5.74 9.83 -23.60
C ASP A 187 -6.59 8.91 -22.72
N LEU A 188 -7.03 9.38 -21.57
CA LEU A 188 -7.91 8.61 -20.67
C LEU A 188 -9.35 8.51 -21.22
N GLU A 189 -9.88 9.55 -21.85
CA GLU A 189 -11.21 9.57 -22.46
C GLU A 189 -11.40 8.49 -23.53
N LYS A 190 -10.33 8.12 -24.26
CA LYS A 190 -10.34 7.05 -25.26
C LYS A 190 -10.48 5.65 -24.67
N LEU A 191 -10.19 5.47 -23.39
CA LEU A 191 -10.17 4.15 -22.75
C LEU A 191 -11.60 3.64 -22.49
N LYS A 192 -11.82 2.38 -22.87
CA LYS A 192 -13.09 1.67 -22.61
C LYS A 192 -13.16 1.20 -21.18
N THR A 193 -14.37 1.14 -20.64
CA THR A 193 -14.64 0.52 -19.35
C THR A 193 -14.49 -1.00 -19.46
N VAL A 194 -13.91 -1.64 -18.43
CA VAL A 194 -13.48 -3.04 -18.49
C VAL A 194 -14.37 -3.95 -17.66
N PHE A 195 -14.92 -3.46 -16.55
CA PHE A 195 -15.59 -4.30 -15.55
C PHE A 195 -17.10 -4.27 -15.64
N SER A 196 -17.69 -3.27 -16.30
CA SER A 196 -19.14 -3.12 -16.52
C SER A 196 -19.41 -2.46 -17.87
N LYS A 197 -20.44 -2.93 -18.59
CA LYS A 197 -20.80 -2.41 -19.93
C LYS A 197 -21.09 -0.91 -19.95
N ASN A 198 -21.63 -0.37 -18.86
CA ASN A 198 -21.92 1.06 -18.66
C ASN A 198 -21.18 1.57 -17.41
N GLY A 199 -19.98 1.08 -17.19
CA GLY A 199 -19.17 1.43 -16.04
C GLY A 199 -18.39 2.73 -16.18
N THR A 200 -17.59 3.02 -15.20
CA THR A 200 -16.75 4.22 -15.11
C THR A 200 -15.28 3.90 -14.92
N VAL A 201 -14.97 2.65 -14.52
CA VAL A 201 -13.61 2.20 -14.21
C VAL A 201 -12.89 1.71 -15.48
N THR A 202 -11.68 2.22 -15.70
CA THR A 202 -10.82 1.90 -16.84
C THR A 202 -9.41 1.56 -16.41
N PRO A 203 -8.56 0.98 -17.30
CA PRO A 203 -7.15 0.78 -16.98
C PRO A 203 -6.39 2.09 -16.70
N GLY A 204 -6.91 3.24 -17.12
CA GLY A 204 -6.28 4.55 -16.89
C GLY A 204 -6.59 5.17 -15.53
N ASN A 205 -7.71 4.77 -14.90
CA ASN A 205 -8.11 5.21 -13.57
C ASN A 205 -8.11 4.07 -12.52
N SER A 206 -7.34 3.01 -12.84
CA SER A 206 -7.05 1.86 -12.00
C SER A 206 -5.54 1.71 -11.84
N SER A 207 -5.11 1.06 -10.77
CA SER A 207 -3.70 0.67 -10.60
C SER A 207 -3.30 -0.41 -11.61
N GLY A 208 -2.01 -0.51 -11.89
CA GLY A 208 -1.46 -1.57 -12.73
C GLY A 208 -1.13 -2.84 -11.96
N ILE A 209 -0.81 -3.89 -12.72
CA ILE A 209 -0.19 -5.13 -12.26
C ILE A 209 1.32 -4.87 -12.19
N ASN A 210 1.95 -5.10 -11.04
CA ASN A 210 3.34 -4.72 -10.83
C ASN A 210 4.10 -5.73 -9.97
N ASP A 211 5.38 -5.88 -10.25
CA ASP A 211 6.35 -6.53 -9.39
C ASP A 211 6.96 -5.50 -8.45
N GLY A 212 7.34 -5.92 -7.24
CA GLY A 212 8.00 -5.00 -6.32
C GLY A 212 8.30 -5.56 -4.95
N ALA A 213 9.19 -4.88 -4.24
CA ALA A 213 9.51 -5.18 -2.86
C ALA A 213 9.82 -3.92 -2.07
N ALA A 214 9.47 -3.94 -0.79
CA ALA A 214 9.85 -2.89 0.16
C ALA A 214 10.15 -3.52 1.52
N ALA A 215 11.13 -2.97 2.23
CA ALA A 215 11.53 -3.49 3.52
C ALA A 215 11.84 -2.38 4.52
N LEU A 216 11.54 -2.64 5.80
CA LEU A 216 11.77 -1.77 6.94
C LEU A 216 12.45 -2.57 8.06
N LEU A 217 13.32 -1.89 8.81
CA LEU A 217 13.87 -2.41 10.05
C LEU A 217 13.08 -1.83 11.23
N LEU A 218 12.54 -2.70 12.06
CA LEU A 218 11.95 -2.34 13.35
C LEU A 218 12.90 -2.76 14.46
N THR A 219 13.05 -1.90 15.47
CA THR A 219 13.88 -2.22 16.63
C THR A 219 13.39 -1.49 17.89
N THR A 220 13.87 -1.92 19.05
CA THR A 220 13.56 -1.25 20.32
C THR A 220 14.35 0.04 20.48
N MET A 221 13.89 0.94 21.35
CA MET A 221 14.63 2.16 21.66
C MET A 221 15.96 1.86 22.37
N ASP A 222 16.01 0.79 23.17
CA ASP A 222 17.24 0.35 23.82
C ASP A 222 18.31 -0.06 22.80
N GLU A 223 17.93 -0.78 21.73
CA GLU A 223 18.83 -1.12 20.63
C GLU A 223 19.25 0.14 19.82
N VAL A 224 18.35 1.08 19.61
CA VAL A 224 18.66 2.38 18.99
C VAL A 224 19.78 3.08 19.74
N ILE A 225 19.68 3.15 21.07
CA ILE A 225 20.69 3.78 21.94
C ILE A 225 21.97 2.95 21.93
N ARG A 226 21.87 1.63 22.17
CA ARG A 226 23.01 0.71 22.27
C ARG A 226 23.86 0.68 21.00
N LYS A 227 23.23 0.74 19.84
CA LYS A 227 23.90 0.65 18.52
C LYS A 227 24.12 2.01 17.86
N SER A 228 23.72 3.10 18.52
CA SER A 228 23.79 4.47 17.96
C SER A 228 23.13 4.58 16.58
N ILE A 229 21.95 3.97 16.42
CA ILE A 229 21.15 4.01 15.21
C ILE A 229 20.39 5.32 15.21
N LYS A 230 20.21 5.94 14.03
CA LYS A 230 19.32 7.08 13.86
C LYS A 230 17.92 6.58 13.49
N PRO A 231 16.93 6.58 14.38
CA PRO A 231 15.58 6.19 14.04
C PRO A 231 14.94 7.23 13.12
N LEU A 232 14.05 6.81 12.24
CA LEU A 232 13.34 7.68 11.29
C LEU A 232 11.96 8.06 11.80
N ALA A 233 11.23 7.08 12.38
CA ALA A 233 9.89 7.26 12.90
C ALA A 233 9.58 6.25 14.01
N LYS A 234 8.57 6.57 14.82
CA LYS A 234 8.01 5.71 15.86
C LYS A 234 6.63 5.25 15.47
N ILE A 235 6.36 3.95 15.58
CA ILE A 235 5.01 3.38 15.41
C ILE A 235 4.19 3.75 16.63
N ILE A 236 3.07 4.42 16.43
CA ILE A 236 2.17 4.88 17.51
C ILE A 236 1.00 3.92 17.68
N SER A 237 0.33 3.58 16.58
CA SER A 237 -0.85 2.73 16.62
C SER A 237 -1.13 2.09 15.26
N TRP A 238 -2.02 1.11 15.27
CA TRP A 238 -2.50 0.43 14.07
C TRP A 238 -3.92 -0.12 14.28
N ALA A 239 -4.63 -0.39 13.18
CA ALA A 239 -5.88 -1.12 13.19
C ALA A 239 -6.09 -1.91 11.90
N SER A 240 -6.83 -3.01 12.02
CA SER A 240 -7.38 -3.76 10.89
C SER A 240 -8.87 -4.00 11.15
N VAL A 241 -9.71 -3.84 10.13
CA VAL A 241 -11.17 -3.94 10.23
C VAL A 241 -11.76 -4.72 9.06
N GLY A 242 -12.95 -5.30 9.26
CA GLY A 242 -13.78 -5.87 8.20
C GLY A 242 -14.84 -4.88 7.72
N VAL A 243 -15.23 -5.02 6.44
CA VAL A 243 -16.34 -4.30 5.80
C VAL A 243 -17.04 -5.24 4.82
N ASP A 244 -18.18 -4.84 4.28
CA ASP A 244 -18.87 -5.58 3.21
C ASP A 244 -17.92 -5.84 2.03
N PRO A 245 -17.68 -7.11 1.63
CA PRO A 245 -16.80 -7.45 0.51
C PRO A 245 -17.18 -6.76 -0.80
N THR A 246 -18.48 -6.54 -1.06
CA THR A 246 -18.96 -5.84 -2.26
C THR A 246 -18.54 -4.36 -2.34
N LEU A 247 -18.15 -3.81 -1.19
CA LEU A 247 -17.70 -2.44 -0.97
C LEU A 247 -16.30 -2.41 -0.34
N MET A 248 -15.46 -3.42 -0.64
CA MET A 248 -14.15 -3.57 -0.01
C MET A 248 -13.31 -2.30 -0.04
N GLY A 249 -13.51 -1.46 -1.05
CA GLY A 249 -12.87 -0.17 -1.17
C GLY A 249 -13.10 0.81 -0.02
N LEU A 250 -14.11 0.58 0.81
CA LEU A 250 -14.40 1.40 2.00
C LEU A 250 -13.70 0.90 3.27
N GLY A 251 -13.00 -0.23 3.21
CA GLY A 251 -12.22 -0.78 4.33
C GLY A 251 -11.29 0.22 5.03
N PRO A 252 -10.63 1.13 4.28
CA PRO A 252 -9.87 2.26 4.80
C PRO A 252 -10.57 3.05 5.90
N ILE A 253 -11.82 3.34 5.70
CA ILE A 253 -12.59 4.24 6.56
C ILE A 253 -12.61 3.75 8.01
N GLY A 254 -12.95 2.49 8.21
CA GLY A 254 -13.03 1.88 9.55
C GLY A 254 -11.65 1.73 10.21
N ALA A 255 -10.63 1.31 9.46
CA ALA A 255 -9.33 1.03 10.04
C ALA A 255 -8.54 2.30 10.40
N VAL A 256 -8.66 3.39 9.65
CA VAL A 256 -8.05 4.67 10.03
C VAL A 256 -8.73 5.24 11.27
N ARG A 257 -10.05 5.29 11.28
CA ARG A 257 -10.80 5.72 12.48
C ARG A 257 -10.31 4.97 13.74
N GLU A 258 -10.15 3.66 13.62
CA GLU A 258 -9.73 2.83 14.75
C GLU A 258 -8.24 2.98 15.09
N ALA A 259 -7.33 3.07 14.11
CA ALA A 259 -5.90 3.25 14.37
C ALA A 259 -5.62 4.63 15.03
N VAL A 260 -6.23 5.69 14.54
CA VAL A 260 -6.10 7.05 15.09
C VAL A 260 -6.71 7.15 16.49
N LYS A 261 -7.85 6.48 16.73
CA LYS A 261 -8.41 6.34 18.09
C LYS A 261 -7.43 5.66 19.05
N ARG A 262 -6.77 4.58 18.62
CA ARG A 262 -5.74 3.89 19.41
C ARG A 262 -4.51 4.74 19.68
N ALA A 263 -4.11 5.58 18.74
CA ALA A 263 -3.05 6.54 18.93
C ALA A 263 -3.43 7.69 19.87
N LYS A 264 -4.71 7.82 20.25
CA LYS A 264 -5.28 8.95 20.98
C LYS A 264 -5.12 10.28 20.23
N TRP A 265 -5.23 10.24 18.92
CA TRP A 265 -5.14 11.40 18.03
C TRP A 265 -6.52 11.79 17.50
N ASN A 266 -6.66 13.04 17.04
CA ASN A 266 -7.77 13.48 16.23
C ASN A 266 -7.40 13.41 14.74
N LEU A 267 -8.38 13.15 13.85
CA LEU A 267 -8.14 13.09 12.41
C LEU A 267 -7.54 14.39 11.85
N ASN A 268 -7.88 15.53 12.45
CA ASN A 268 -7.37 16.84 12.04
C ASN A 268 -5.89 17.08 12.39
N GLU A 269 -5.34 16.29 13.33
CA GLU A 269 -3.93 16.36 13.75
C GLU A 269 -2.98 15.60 12.81
N ILE A 270 -3.50 14.85 11.85
CA ILE A 270 -2.69 14.12 10.89
C ILE A 270 -2.23 15.06 9.78
N ASP A 271 -0.93 15.15 9.61
CA ASP A 271 -0.29 16.04 8.67
C ASP A 271 -0.38 15.54 7.23
N LEU A 272 -0.23 14.23 7.04
CA LEU A 272 -0.26 13.57 5.73
C LEU A 272 -0.97 12.22 5.80
N PHE A 273 -1.77 11.94 4.75
CA PHE A 273 -2.38 10.64 4.51
C PHE A 273 -1.85 10.05 3.21
N GLU A 274 -1.33 8.84 3.27
CA GLU A 274 -1.13 8.00 2.09
C GLU A 274 -2.26 6.98 2.04
N ILE A 275 -3.22 7.21 1.15
CA ILE A 275 -4.34 6.31 0.89
C ILE A 275 -4.07 5.55 -0.40
N ASN A 276 -4.14 4.23 -0.35
CA ASN A 276 -3.97 3.44 -1.55
C ASN A 276 -5.13 3.63 -2.53
N GLU A 277 -4.84 4.04 -3.75
CA GLU A 277 -5.80 4.23 -4.83
C GLU A 277 -5.99 2.94 -5.63
N ALA A 278 -6.64 1.92 -5.06
CA ALA A 278 -6.99 0.72 -5.83
C ALA A 278 -7.96 1.07 -6.96
N PHE A 279 -8.93 1.93 -6.66
CA PHE A 279 -9.91 2.49 -7.62
C PHE A 279 -10.20 3.96 -7.28
N ALA A 280 -10.28 4.81 -8.31
CA ALA A 280 -10.63 6.23 -8.12
C ALA A 280 -11.98 6.40 -7.39
N ALA A 281 -12.99 5.61 -7.74
CA ALA A 281 -14.31 5.61 -7.06
C ALA A 281 -14.20 5.33 -5.56
N GLN A 282 -13.31 4.42 -5.17
CA GLN A 282 -13.10 4.06 -3.76
C GLN A 282 -12.39 5.18 -2.99
N SER A 283 -11.36 5.78 -3.57
CA SER A 283 -10.60 6.85 -2.90
C SER A 283 -11.45 8.09 -2.68
N ILE A 284 -12.26 8.47 -3.67
CA ILE A 284 -13.24 9.56 -3.55
C ILE A 284 -14.25 9.27 -2.42
N ALA A 285 -14.79 8.05 -2.35
CA ALA A 285 -15.72 7.66 -1.29
C ALA A 285 -15.10 7.72 0.11
N VAL A 286 -13.86 7.25 0.25
CA VAL A 286 -13.15 7.25 1.55
C VAL A 286 -12.81 8.68 2.00
N ILE A 287 -12.40 9.56 1.09
CA ILE A 287 -12.10 10.96 1.39
C ILE A 287 -13.38 11.71 1.84
N ARG A 288 -14.49 11.51 1.12
CA ARG A 288 -15.80 12.08 1.49
C ARG A 288 -16.29 11.60 2.86
N GLU A 289 -16.24 10.28 3.12
CA GLU A 289 -16.68 9.67 4.39
C GLU A 289 -15.81 10.05 5.59
N LEU A 290 -14.54 10.30 5.40
CA LEU A 290 -13.63 10.69 6.46
C LEU A 290 -13.55 12.21 6.65
N ASN A 291 -14.15 12.99 5.75
CA ASN A 291 -14.14 14.45 5.77
C ASN A 291 -12.70 15.02 5.89
N ILE A 292 -11.79 14.50 5.07
CA ILE A 292 -10.36 14.85 5.07
C ILE A 292 -10.08 15.87 3.95
N ASN A 293 -9.24 16.87 4.24
CA ASN A 293 -8.79 17.82 3.23
C ASN A 293 -7.94 17.11 2.16
N GLU A 294 -8.38 17.14 0.91
CA GLU A 294 -7.73 16.51 -0.25
C GLU A 294 -6.26 16.95 -0.45
N LEU A 295 -5.89 18.13 0.04
CA LEU A 295 -4.53 18.63 -0.03
C LEU A 295 -3.56 17.89 0.92
N LYS A 296 -4.08 17.08 1.85
CA LYS A 296 -3.30 16.25 2.76
C LYS A 296 -3.15 14.79 2.26
N VAL A 297 -3.77 14.45 1.11
CA VAL A 297 -3.86 13.07 0.61
C VAL A 297 -2.98 12.89 -0.62
N ASN A 298 -2.12 11.86 -0.58
CA ASN A 298 -1.31 11.46 -1.73
C ASN A 298 -0.63 12.66 -2.43
N VAL A 299 0.06 13.48 -1.66
CA VAL A 299 0.65 14.76 -2.13
C VAL A 299 1.69 14.56 -3.24
N ASN A 300 2.21 13.34 -3.42
CA ASN A 300 3.13 12.95 -4.48
C ASN A 300 2.48 12.03 -5.53
N GLY A 301 1.15 11.95 -5.57
CA GLY A 301 0.40 11.02 -6.40
C GLY A 301 0.19 9.65 -5.72
N GLY A 302 -0.78 8.90 -6.18
CA GLY A 302 -1.20 7.65 -5.57
C GLY A 302 -1.08 6.43 -6.50
N ALA A 303 -1.73 5.31 -6.15
CA ALA A 303 -1.59 4.02 -6.82
C ALA A 303 -2.11 3.98 -8.25
N ILE A 304 -2.97 4.90 -8.68
CA ILE A 304 -3.37 5.02 -10.09
C ILE A 304 -2.17 5.39 -10.97
N ALA A 305 -1.27 6.20 -10.43
CA ALA A 305 -0.01 6.53 -11.07
C ALA A 305 1.13 5.57 -10.71
N LEU A 306 1.09 4.97 -9.52
CA LEU A 306 2.17 4.21 -8.92
C LEU A 306 1.85 2.72 -8.64
N GLY A 307 0.55 2.28 -8.72
CA GLY A 307 0.12 0.94 -8.35
C GLY A 307 -0.36 0.82 -6.89
N HIS A 308 -1.21 -0.18 -6.61
CA HIS A 308 -2.09 -0.28 -5.43
C HIS A 308 -1.43 -0.81 -4.15
N PRO A 309 -1.71 -0.29 -2.94
CA PRO A 309 -2.49 -0.92 -1.88
C PRO A 309 -3.47 0.03 -1.15
N ILE A 310 -4.58 -0.49 -0.65
CA ILE A 310 -5.72 0.28 -0.14
C ILE A 310 -5.86 0.19 1.37
N GLY A 311 -6.35 1.20 1.93
CA GLY A 311 -6.81 1.24 3.14
C GLY A 311 -7.24 1.93 4.25
N ALA A 312 -7.43 2.56 5.13
CA ALA A 312 -8.20 2.66 6.36
C ALA A 312 -7.91 3.86 7.28
N VAL A 313 -8.24 5.09 6.89
CA VAL A 313 -7.86 6.32 7.64
C VAL A 313 -8.75 6.65 8.86
N ARG A 314 -10.08 6.55 8.78
CA ARG A 314 -10.99 7.09 9.82
C ARG A 314 -10.88 6.43 11.18
N GLU A 315 -10.74 5.13 11.26
CA GLU A 315 -10.64 4.41 12.53
C GLU A 315 -9.27 4.63 13.20
N ALA A 316 -8.20 4.84 12.41
CA ALA A 316 -6.89 5.18 12.95
C ALA A 316 -6.88 6.55 13.65
N VAL A 317 -7.49 7.56 13.05
CA VAL A 317 -7.56 8.93 13.59
C VAL A 317 -8.41 9.01 14.86
N LYS A 318 -9.56 8.32 14.90
CA LYS A 318 -10.42 8.27 16.10
C LYS A 318 -9.70 7.62 17.30
N ARG A 319 -8.91 6.57 17.07
CA ARG A 319 -8.14 5.89 18.13
C ARG A 319 -6.93 6.70 18.60
N ALA A 320 -6.35 7.54 17.75
CA ALA A 320 -5.28 8.45 18.12
C ALA A 320 -5.72 9.64 18.96
N LYS A 321 -7.04 9.92 19.05
CA LYS A 321 -7.60 11.17 19.57
C LYS A 321 -7.04 12.40 18.86
N TRP A 322 -6.68 12.28 17.59
CA TRP A 322 -6.26 13.39 16.74
C TRP A 322 -7.45 13.97 15.98
N ASN A 323 -7.38 15.26 15.66
CA ASN A 323 -8.23 15.87 14.64
C ASN A 323 -7.57 15.70 13.27
N LEU A 324 -8.37 15.44 12.22
CA LEU A 324 -7.90 15.30 10.84
C LEU A 324 -7.09 16.53 10.37
N ASN A 325 -7.45 17.72 10.85
CA ASN A 325 -6.79 18.97 10.48
C ASN A 325 -5.37 19.13 11.08
N GLU A 326 -5.03 18.35 12.10
CA GLU A 326 -3.74 18.38 12.80
C GLU A 326 -2.72 17.42 12.16
N ILE A 327 -3.11 16.60 11.18
CA ILE A 327 -2.22 15.69 10.48
C ILE A 327 -1.50 16.42 9.36
N ASP A 328 -0.18 16.34 9.35
CA ASP A 328 0.67 17.02 8.37
C ASP A 328 0.71 16.32 7.02
N LEU A 329 0.76 14.99 6.99
CA LEU A 329 0.91 14.19 5.77
C LEU A 329 0.12 12.86 5.84
N PHE A 330 -0.48 12.49 4.71
CA PHE A 330 -1.18 11.23 4.52
C PHE A 330 -0.58 10.49 3.32
N GLU A 331 -0.19 9.24 3.50
CA GLU A 331 0.09 8.31 2.40
C GLU A 331 -1.12 7.37 2.23
N ILE A 332 -1.87 7.60 1.16
CA ILE A 332 -3.05 6.82 0.81
C ILE A 332 -2.72 6.00 -0.43
N ASN A 333 -2.83 4.68 -0.35
CA ASN A 333 -2.57 3.86 -1.52
C ASN A 333 -3.72 3.95 -2.54
N GLU A 334 -3.36 4.27 -3.77
CA GLU A 334 -4.30 4.54 -4.87
C GLU A 334 -4.57 3.28 -5.69
N ALA A 335 -5.43 2.38 -5.22
CA ALA A 335 -5.82 1.24 -6.04
C ALA A 335 -6.61 1.69 -7.30
N PHE A 336 -7.42 2.73 -7.16
CA PHE A 336 -8.22 3.34 -8.24
C PHE A 336 -8.54 4.81 -7.93
N ALA A 337 -8.63 5.67 -8.96
CA ALA A 337 -8.90 7.09 -8.80
C ALA A 337 -10.23 7.39 -8.08
N ALA A 338 -11.31 6.66 -8.37
CA ALA A 338 -12.61 6.84 -7.72
C ALA A 338 -12.55 6.61 -6.21
N GLN A 339 -11.69 5.71 -5.76
CA GLN A 339 -11.48 5.42 -4.34
C GLN A 339 -10.78 6.57 -3.62
N SER A 340 -9.70 7.09 -4.20
CA SER A 340 -8.92 8.16 -3.56
C SER A 340 -9.72 9.44 -3.43
N ILE A 341 -10.50 9.81 -4.46
CA ILE A 341 -11.42 10.95 -4.44
C ILE A 341 -12.52 10.76 -3.39
N ALA A 342 -13.09 9.57 -3.28
CA ALA A 342 -14.10 9.27 -2.27
C ALA A 342 -13.56 9.38 -0.84
N VAL A 343 -12.34 8.89 -0.61
CA VAL A 343 -11.68 8.97 0.71
C VAL A 343 -11.36 10.42 1.09
N ILE A 344 -10.83 11.22 0.15
CA ILE A 344 -10.44 12.62 0.37
C ILE A 344 -11.68 13.48 0.68
N ARG A 345 -12.74 13.37 -0.13
CA ARG A 345 -14.00 14.12 0.05
C ARG A 345 -14.73 13.73 1.34
N GLU A 346 -14.82 12.45 1.61
CA GLU A 346 -15.52 11.94 2.79
C GLU A 346 -14.80 12.27 4.11
N LEU A 347 -13.47 12.37 4.07
CA LEU A 347 -12.65 12.77 5.21
C LEU A 347 -12.44 14.28 5.32
N ASN A 348 -12.84 15.06 4.29
CA ASN A 348 -12.57 16.50 4.17
C ASN A 348 -11.10 16.83 4.48
N ILE A 349 -10.17 16.01 3.94
CA ILE A 349 -8.73 16.23 4.08
C ILE A 349 -8.25 17.14 2.96
N ASN A 350 -7.30 18.01 3.27
CA ASN A 350 -6.61 18.82 2.28
C ASN A 350 -5.76 17.94 1.33
N GLU A 351 -6.11 17.88 0.04
CA GLU A 351 -5.42 17.08 -0.99
C GLU A 351 -3.91 17.35 -1.08
N LEU A 352 -3.45 18.55 -0.74
CA LEU A 352 -2.03 18.91 -0.78
C LEU A 352 -1.19 18.18 0.28
N LYS A 353 -1.81 17.51 1.23
CA LYS A 353 -1.16 16.74 2.29
C LYS A 353 -1.19 15.22 2.02
N VAL A 354 -1.73 14.77 0.88
CA VAL A 354 -1.91 13.35 0.56
C VAL A 354 -1.01 12.93 -0.58
N ASN A 355 -0.27 11.83 -0.36
CA ASN A 355 0.61 11.22 -1.36
C ASN A 355 1.48 12.28 -2.08
N VAL A 356 2.19 13.06 -1.29
CA VAL A 356 2.95 14.22 -1.79
C VAL A 356 4.00 13.87 -2.85
N ASN A 357 4.40 12.59 -2.95
CA ASN A 357 5.36 12.06 -3.92
C ASN A 357 4.73 11.13 -4.97
N GLY A 358 3.41 11.12 -5.09
CA GLY A 358 2.68 10.17 -5.92
C GLY A 358 2.31 8.89 -5.19
N GLY A 359 1.15 8.33 -5.50
CA GLY A 359 0.64 7.09 -4.94
C GLY A 359 0.74 5.89 -5.90
N ALA A 360 0.02 4.82 -5.62
CA ALA A 360 0.11 3.56 -6.35
C ALA A 360 -0.38 3.62 -7.81
N ILE A 361 -1.18 4.61 -8.19
CA ILE A 361 -1.57 4.86 -9.59
C ILE A 361 -0.35 5.20 -10.45
N ALA A 362 0.60 5.92 -9.90
CA ALA A 362 1.81 6.34 -10.59
C ALA A 362 3.02 5.41 -10.36
N LEU A 363 3.13 4.74 -9.22
CA LEU A 363 4.31 3.96 -8.79
C LEU A 363 4.14 2.44 -8.89
N GLY A 364 2.93 1.92 -9.16
CA GLY A 364 2.66 0.49 -9.27
C GLY A 364 2.13 -0.17 -7.98
N HIS A 365 1.48 -1.36 -8.12
CA HIS A 365 0.90 -2.12 -7.00
C HIS A 365 1.37 -3.57 -6.93
N PRO A 366 2.53 -3.84 -6.37
CA PRO A 366 2.92 -5.20 -6.01
C PRO A 366 2.17 -5.65 -4.74
N ILE A 367 1.03 -6.34 -4.89
CA ILE A 367 -0.01 -6.62 -3.88
C ILE A 367 0.55 -6.83 -2.47
N GLY A 368 1.38 -7.83 -2.25
CA GLY A 368 1.93 -8.16 -0.93
C GLY A 368 3.00 -7.19 -0.41
N ALA A 369 3.68 -6.44 -1.30
CA ALA A 369 4.70 -5.45 -0.93
C ALA A 369 4.12 -4.06 -0.64
N SER A 370 2.95 -3.74 -1.16
CA SER A 370 2.43 -2.38 -1.21
C SER A 370 2.32 -1.69 0.14
N GLY A 371 1.85 -2.39 1.18
CA GLY A 371 1.72 -1.81 2.52
C GLY A 371 3.07 -1.35 3.11
N ALA A 372 4.12 -2.09 2.86
CA ALA A 372 5.47 -1.70 3.25
C ALA A 372 5.99 -0.54 2.38
N ARG A 373 5.72 -0.55 1.08
CA ARG A 373 6.12 0.51 0.14
C ARG A 373 5.55 1.87 0.57
N ILE A 374 4.23 1.97 0.79
CA ILE A 374 3.61 3.25 1.19
C ILE A 374 4.16 3.76 2.52
N LEU A 375 4.44 2.87 3.46
CA LEU A 375 5.01 3.26 4.74
C LEU A 375 6.44 3.80 4.59
N VAL A 376 7.26 3.22 3.72
CA VAL A 376 8.60 3.73 3.39
C VAL A 376 8.49 5.14 2.80
N THR A 377 7.64 5.34 1.79
CA THR A 377 7.42 6.64 1.17
C THR A 377 6.92 7.67 2.19
N LEU A 378 5.95 7.33 3.03
CA LEU A 378 5.46 8.21 4.09
C LEU A 378 6.57 8.68 5.04
N ILE A 379 7.40 7.74 5.53
CA ILE A 379 8.52 8.05 6.46
C ILE A 379 9.49 9.04 5.80
N HIS A 380 9.93 8.75 4.58
CA HIS A 380 10.89 9.61 3.88
C HIS A 380 10.31 10.99 3.56
N GLU A 381 9.03 11.05 3.20
CA GLU A 381 8.38 12.33 2.93
C GLU A 381 8.15 13.16 4.19
N MET A 382 7.77 12.55 5.30
CA MET A 382 7.68 13.23 6.60
C MET A 382 9.03 13.85 7.01
N ILE A 383 10.13 13.16 6.74
CA ILE A 383 11.48 13.67 7.01
C ILE A 383 11.79 14.89 6.12
N LYS A 384 11.55 14.80 4.80
CA LYS A 384 11.82 15.84 3.82
C LYS A 384 10.99 17.11 4.05
N GLN A 385 9.72 16.94 4.38
CA GLN A 385 8.81 18.05 4.66
C GLN A 385 8.84 18.52 6.12
N LYS A 386 9.67 17.90 6.98
CA LYS A 386 9.74 18.18 8.44
C LYS A 386 8.39 18.03 9.13
N LYS A 387 7.58 17.06 8.69
CA LYS A 387 6.27 16.74 9.24
C LYS A 387 6.38 15.76 10.40
N ASN A 388 5.45 15.79 11.35
CA ASN A 388 5.56 15.02 12.59
C ASN A 388 4.64 13.81 12.64
N LYS A 389 3.40 13.91 12.13
CA LYS A 389 2.39 12.87 12.24
C LYS A 389 1.97 12.38 10.87
N GLY A 390 2.03 11.07 10.65
CA GLY A 390 1.65 10.45 9.39
C GLY A 390 0.80 9.20 9.56
N CYS A 391 0.00 8.88 8.55
CA CYS A 391 -0.81 7.68 8.53
C CYS A 391 -0.73 6.99 7.17
N ALA A 392 -0.31 5.74 7.16
CA ALA A 392 -0.32 4.85 5.99
C ALA A 392 -1.50 3.88 6.05
N THR A 393 -2.15 3.63 4.92
CA THR A 393 -3.41 2.90 4.96
C THR A 393 -3.80 2.21 3.64
N LEU A 394 -4.49 1.05 3.73
CA LEU A 394 -4.88 0.19 2.61
C LEU A 394 -6.28 -0.40 2.74
N CYS A 395 -7.02 -0.56 1.63
CA CYS A 395 -8.10 -1.54 1.54
C CYS A 395 -7.52 -2.93 1.24
N ILE A 396 -8.30 -3.94 1.45
CA ILE A 396 -7.89 -5.32 1.35
C ILE A 396 -9.02 -6.11 0.71
N GLY A 397 -8.72 -6.91 -0.31
CA GLY A 397 -9.66 -7.83 -0.95
C GLY A 397 -10.38 -8.70 0.07
N GLY A 398 -11.62 -9.08 -0.21
CA GLY A 398 -12.48 -9.78 0.74
C GLY A 398 -13.15 -8.90 1.80
N GLY A 399 -13.12 -7.58 1.66
CA GLY A 399 -13.84 -6.65 2.55
C GLY A 399 -13.09 -6.33 3.84
N MET A 400 -11.84 -5.90 3.77
CA MET A 400 -11.04 -5.50 4.93
C MET A 400 -10.31 -4.18 4.69
N GLY A 401 -9.75 -3.60 5.76
CA GLY A 401 -8.85 -2.46 5.71
C GLY A 401 -7.81 -2.49 6.83
N ILE A 402 -6.66 -1.84 6.60
CA ILE A 402 -5.55 -1.75 7.57
C ILE A 402 -4.95 -0.35 7.56
N ALA A 403 -4.57 0.17 8.73
CA ALA A 403 -3.89 1.46 8.89
C ALA A 403 -2.83 1.43 9.98
N LEU A 404 -1.79 2.26 9.80
CA LEU A 404 -0.70 2.45 10.73
C LEU A 404 -0.40 3.95 10.88
N CYS A 405 -0.37 4.43 12.12
CA CYS A 405 0.01 5.79 12.47
C CYS A 405 1.45 5.83 12.97
N ILE A 406 2.23 6.76 12.45
CA ILE A 406 3.64 6.98 12.82
C ILE A 406 3.89 8.43 13.19
N GLU A 407 4.87 8.64 14.05
CA GLU A 407 5.39 9.95 14.44
C GLU A 407 6.88 10.04 14.09
N ARG A 408 7.31 11.13 13.44
CA ARG A 408 8.71 11.36 13.14
C ARG A 408 9.51 11.63 14.41
N ILE A 409 10.70 11.10 14.49
CA ILE A 409 11.65 11.30 15.60
C ILE A 409 12.67 12.38 15.22
#